data_0f06360e7e7ae43da1364b6947ea8f4a
#
_entry.id   0f06360e7e7ae43da1364b6947ea8f4a
#
_cell.length_a   1.000
_cell.length_b   1.000
_cell.length_c   1.000
_cell.angle_alpha   90.00
_cell.angle_beta   90.00
_cell.angle_gamma   90.00
#
_symmetry.space_group_name_H-M   'P 1'
#
loop_
_entity.id
_entity.type
_entity.pdbx_description
1 polymer ?
#
loop_
_entity_poly.entity_id
_entity_poly.type
_entity_poly.pdbx_seq_one_letter_code
_entity_poly.pdbx_strand_id
1 'polypeptide(L)'
;MLARWLAQAGGERLALMLRLSPNTGSPDPDVWTARASLRNDPDEVLSALTRPASIARWAPVSFEVDGLAGGRLRAGSRERVSGSIAGVRAAFEVEVTRADEQRLELVAHGPVSLEVSYSFNEHGDDVIVDARVAILRQRGLTAQVLRGAVGALLNAGALGAALRRLERALSGPFEADLLAA
;
A
#
# COMPACT_ATOMS: atom_id res chain seq x y z
N MET A 1 -10.43 -23.96 -8.77
CA MET A 1 -9.23 -23.54 -9.52
C MET A 1 -8.24 -22.66 -8.74
N LEU A 2 -8.46 -22.40 -7.45
CA LEU A 2 -7.57 -21.56 -6.59
C LEU A 2 -6.43 -22.35 -5.92
N ALA A 3 -6.49 -23.67 -5.90
CA ALA A 3 -5.49 -24.49 -5.18
C ALA A 3 -4.20 -24.79 -5.99
N ARG A 4 -4.11 -24.39 -7.24
CA ARG A 4 -2.98 -24.73 -8.13
C ARG A 4 -1.91 -23.63 -8.22
N TRP A 5 -2.16 -22.48 -7.64
CA TRP A 5 -1.24 -21.33 -7.70
C TRP A 5 -0.26 -21.25 -6.51
N LEU A 6 -0.51 -22.01 -5.46
CA LEU A 6 0.33 -22.04 -4.24
C LEU A 6 1.51 -23.03 -4.29
N ALA A 7 1.62 -23.84 -5.35
CA ALA A 7 2.60 -24.94 -5.40
C ALA A 7 3.86 -24.68 -6.26
N GLN A 8 4.02 -23.49 -6.85
CA GLN A 8 5.10 -23.23 -7.81
C GLN A 8 6.03 -22.04 -7.50
N ALA A 9 6.06 -21.57 -6.27
CA ALA A 9 7.12 -20.68 -5.78
C ALA A 9 8.18 -21.55 -5.11
N GLY A 10 9.07 -22.11 -5.98
CA GLY A 10 10.21 -22.95 -5.60
C GLY A 10 11.08 -22.25 -4.56
N GLY A 11 11.44 -23.00 -3.55
CA GLY A 11 12.32 -22.63 -2.48
C GLY A 11 13.78 -22.41 -2.94
N GLU A 12 14.55 -21.94 -2.00
CA GLU A 12 16.01 -21.98 -1.90
C GLU A 12 16.85 -20.89 -2.58
N ARG A 13 16.45 -19.60 -2.54
CA ARG A 13 17.49 -18.55 -2.66
C ARG A 13 17.18 -17.19 -2.03
N LEU A 14 16.15 -17.07 -1.22
CA LEU A 14 15.77 -15.78 -0.57
C LEU A 14 16.04 -15.72 0.95
N ALA A 15 16.85 -16.63 1.48
CA ALA A 15 17.10 -16.71 2.93
C ALA A 15 18.22 -15.78 3.44
N LEU A 16 18.79 -14.89 2.62
CA LEU A 16 20.01 -14.17 3.04
C LEU A 16 19.88 -12.65 3.18
N MET A 17 18.71 -12.04 3.02
CA MET A 17 18.57 -10.58 3.19
C MET A 17 17.40 -10.10 4.07
N LEU A 18 16.70 -10.99 4.73
CA LEU A 18 15.76 -10.59 5.78
C LEU A 18 16.48 -10.63 7.14
N ARG A 19 17.26 -9.59 7.44
CA ARG A 19 17.58 -9.29 8.84
C ARG A 19 16.30 -8.81 9.51
N LEU A 20 15.57 -9.75 10.07
CA LEU A 20 14.50 -9.50 11.02
C LEU A 20 15.13 -8.90 12.28
N SER A 21 15.03 -7.60 12.45
CA SER A 21 15.19 -7.01 13.78
C SER A 21 14.02 -7.49 14.63
N PRO A 22 14.25 -8.15 15.78
CA PRO A 22 13.16 -8.55 16.66
C PRO A 22 12.57 -7.29 17.29
N ASN A 23 11.41 -6.88 16.79
CA ASN A 23 10.59 -5.90 17.48
C ASN A 23 9.91 -6.63 18.66
N THR A 24 10.42 -6.45 19.87
CA THR A 24 9.99 -7.08 21.13
C THR A 24 8.73 -6.43 21.71
N GLY A 25 7.77 -6.05 20.88
CA GLY A 25 6.40 -5.75 21.30
C GLY A 25 5.50 -6.87 20.80
N SER A 26 4.59 -7.40 21.60
CA SER A 26 3.55 -8.31 21.13
C SER A 26 2.89 -7.65 19.92
N PRO A 27 2.90 -8.28 18.73
CA PRO A 27 2.33 -7.66 17.55
C PRO A 27 0.85 -7.43 17.81
N ASP A 28 0.40 -6.19 17.70
CA ASP A 28 -1.03 -5.89 17.71
C ASP A 28 -1.63 -6.71 16.54
N PRO A 29 -2.62 -7.58 16.79
CA PRO A 29 -3.15 -8.50 15.79
C PRO A 29 -3.77 -7.79 14.58
N ASP A 30 -3.92 -6.49 14.66
CA ASP A 30 -4.52 -5.65 13.61
C ASP A 30 -3.52 -4.68 12.96
N VAL A 31 -2.22 -4.92 13.12
CA VAL A 31 -1.15 -4.08 12.54
C VAL A 31 -0.20 -4.92 11.71
N TRP A 32 0.03 -4.48 10.47
CA TRP A 32 0.98 -5.08 9.53
C TRP A 32 2.00 -4.05 9.08
N THR A 33 3.23 -4.50 8.92
CA THR A 33 4.34 -3.68 8.45
C THR A 33 5.07 -4.38 7.32
N ALA A 34 5.64 -3.58 6.40
CA ALA A 34 6.54 -4.06 5.36
C ALA A 34 7.59 -2.99 5.08
N ARG A 35 8.76 -3.42 4.62
CA ARG A 35 9.89 -2.55 4.29
C ARG A 35 10.41 -2.87 2.89
N ALA A 36 10.81 -1.84 2.15
CA ALA A 36 11.52 -1.97 0.88
C ALA A 36 12.61 -0.90 0.79
N SER A 37 13.68 -1.18 0.02
CA SER A 37 14.70 -0.22 -0.38
C SER A 37 14.46 0.11 -1.86
N LEU A 38 14.33 1.38 -2.19
CA LEU A 38 14.03 1.89 -3.53
C LEU A 38 15.17 2.80 -3.97
N ARG A 39 15.64 2.63 -5.22
CA ARG A 39 16.66 3.50 -5.83
C ARG A 39 16.02 4.70 -6.51
N ASN A 40 15.31 5.50 -5.73
CA ASN A 40 14.53 6.63 -6.21
C ASN A 40 14.62 7.77 -5.21
N ASP A 41 14.32 8.98 -5.67
CA ASP A 41 14.17 10.15 -4.83
C ASP A 41 12.92 10.03 -3.94
N PRO A 42 12.92 10.50 -2.67
CA PRO A 42 11.73 10.51 -1.80
C PRO A 42 10.51 11.16 -2.45
N ASP A 43 10.71 12.25 -3.22
CA ASP A 43 9.60 12.92 -3.91
C ASP A 43 9.02 12.07 -5.07
N GLU A 44 9.84 11.29 -5.77
CA GLU A 44 9.37 10.33 -6.76
C GLU A 44 8.53 9.22 -6.13
N VAL A 45 8.98 8.69 -4.99
CA VAL A 45 8.25 7.67 -4.22
C VAL A 45 6.93 8.25 -3.72
N LEU A 46 6.94 9.43 -3.13
CA LEU A 46 5.74 10.13 -2.67
C LEU A 46 4.80 10.44 -3.85
N SER A 47 5.35 10.84 -5.00
CA SER A 47 4.56 11.05 -6.22
C SER A 47 3.85 9.76 -6.69
N ALA A 48 4.56 8.63 -6.68
CA ALA A 48 3.99 7.34 -7.05
C ALA A 48 2.91 6.86 -6.08
N LEU A 49 3.02 7.22 -4.80
CA LEU A 49 2.04 6.89 -3.75
C LEU A 49 0.83 7.83 -3.70
N THR A 50 0.92 9.01 -4.33
CA THR A 50 -0.11 10.05 -4.22
C THR A 50 -0.83 10.38 -5.52
N ARG A 51 -0.32 9.93 -6.68
CA ARG A 51 -1.01 10.10 -7.98
C ARG A 51 -1.89 8.89 -8.27
N PRO A 52 -3.22 9.04 -8.48
CA PRO A 52 -4.14 7.92 -8.73
C PRO A 52 -3.72 7.03 -9.90
N ALA A 53 -3.27 7.63 -11.01
CA ALA A 53 -2.77 6.88 -12.17
C ALA A 53 -1.54 6.02 -11.86
N SER A 54 -0.66 6.48 -10.96
CA SER A 54 0.49 5.70 -10.50
C SER A 54 0.07 4.60 -9.54
N ILE A 55 -0.83 4.91 -8.59
CA ILE A 55 -1.35 3.94 -7.63
C ILE A 55 -2.02 2.77 -8.34
N ALA A 56 -2.78 3.02 -9.41
CA ALA A 56 -3.45 1.98 -10.20
C ALA A 56 -2.49 0.93 -10.80
N ARG A 57 -1.20 1.27 -11.01
CA ARG A 57 -0.20 0.36 -11.57
C ARG A 57 0.36 -0.63 -10.55
N TRP A 58 0.48 -0.22 -9.27
CA TRP A 58 1.12 -1.03 -8.25
C TRP A 58 0.17 -1.55 -7.16
N ALA A 59 -0.99 -0.94 -6.99
CA ALA A 59 -1.95 -1.37 -5.97
C ALA A 59 -2.35 -2.84 -6.19
N PRO A 60 -2.45 -3.63 -5.10
CA PRO A 60 -2.81 -5.05 -5.17
C PRO A 60 -4.30 -5.27 -5.46
N VAL A 61 -5.10 -4.22 -5.41
CA VAL A 61 -6.56 -4.23 -5.61
C VAL A 61 -6.96 -3.20 -6.66
N SER A 62 -7.96 -3.54 -7.46
CA SER A 62 -8.56 -2.56 -8.38
C SER A 62 -9.40 -1.57 -7.60
N PHE A 63 -9.22 -0.29 -7.87
CA PHE A 63 -9.98 0.78 -7.24
C PHE A 63 -10.27 1.91 -8.25
N GLU A 64 -11.31 2.66 -7.96
CA GLU A 64 -11.69 3.88 -8.66
C GLU A 64 -11.68 5.03 -7.65
N VAL A 65 -11.14 6.18 -8.05
CA VAL A 65 -11.13 7.40 -7.24
C VAL A 65 -12.12 8.37 -7.85
N ASP A 66 -13.14 8.71 -7.11
CA ASP A 66 -14.15 9.68 -7.56
C ASP A 66 -13.60 11.10 -7.38
N GLY A 67 -13.53 11.89 -8.45
CA GLY A 67 -13.30 13.32 -8.35
C GLY A 67 -11.87 13.83 -8.61
N LEU A 68 -10.85 12.99 -8.60
CA LEU A 68 -9.46 13.40 -8.85
C LEU A 68 -9.12 13.35 -10.36
N ALA A 69 -9.54 14.36 -11.11
CA ALA A 69 -9.11 14.53 -12.49
C ALA A 69 -7.63 14.96 -12.54
N GLY A 70 -6.71 13.97 -12.52
CA GLY A 70 -5.28 14.20 -12.81
C GLY A 70 -4.45 14.85 -11.71
N GLY A 71 -5.00 15.06 -10.51
CA GLY A 71 -4.30 15.68 -9.39
C GLY A 71 -3.43 14.69 -8.59
N ARG A 72 -2.63 15.24 -7.67
CA ARG A 72 -1.88 14.54 -6.63
C ARG A 72 -2.60 14.70 -5.30
N LEU A 73 -2.74 13.64 -4.52
CA LEU A 73 -3.21 13.69 -3.15
C LEU A 73 -2.24 14.53 -2.29
N ARG A 74 -2.78 15.41 -1.47
CA ARG A 74 -2.03 16.31 -0.59
C ARG A 74 -2.57 16.21 0.83
N ALA A 75 -1.84 16.66 1.81
CA ALA A 75 -2.35 16.81 3.16
C ALA A 75 -3.65 17.62 3.16
N GLY A 76 -4.68 17.09 3.82
CA GLY A 76 -6.05 17.64 3.82
C GLY A 76 -6.94 17.18 2.65
N SER A 77 -6.43 16.44 1.65
CA SER A 77 -7.27 15.85 0.60
C SER A 77 -8.24 14.84 1.20
N ARG A 78 -9.49 14.87 0.73
CA ARG A 78 -10.52 13.87 1.03
C ARG A 78 -11.11 13.38 -0.26
N GLU A 79 -10.99 12.07 -0.50
CA GLU A 79 -11.41 11.44 -1.74
C GLU A 79 -12.23 10.20 -1.46
N ARG A 80 -13.23 9.98 -2.30
CA ARG A 80 -13.99 8.75 -2.27
C ARG A 80 -13.32 7.72 -3.17
N VAL A 81 -12.98 6.59 -2.56
CA VAL A 81 -12.33 5.46 -3.25
C VAL A 81 -13.26 4.26 -3.18
N SER A 82 -13.62 3.70 -4.31
CA SER A 82 -14.38 2.46 -4.41
C SER A 82 -13.53 1.35 -5.02
N GLY A 83 -13.71 0.12 -4.54
CA GLY A 83 -12.92 -1.00 -5.02
C GLY A 83 -13.51 -2.34 -4.60
N SER A 84 -12.81 -3.42 -4.98
CA SER A 84 -13.19 -4.78 -4.60
C SER A 84 -12.08 -5.43 -3.77
N ILE A 85 -12.42 -5.87 -2.56
CA ILE A 85 -11.54 -6.61 -1.66
C ILE A 85 -12.10 -8.02 -1.51
N ALA A 86 -11.34 -9.02 -1.95
CA ALA A 86 -11.75 -10.43 -1.94
C ALA A 86 -13.16 -10.69 -2.58
N GLY A 87 -13.48 -9.94 -3.65
CA GLY A 87 -14.76 -10.04 -4.35
C GLY A 87 -15.89 -9.23 -3.73
N VAL A 88 -15.68 -8.56 -2.60
CA VAL A 88 -16.67 -7.69 -1.95
C VAL A 88 -16.41 -6.25 -2.37
N ARG A 89 -17.42 -5.61 -2.98
CA ARG A 89 -17.34 -4.16 -3.27
C ARG A 89 -17.43 -3.37 -1.97
N ALA A 90 -16.51 -2.42 -1.81
CA ALA A 90 -16.48 -1.50 -0.70
C ALA A 90 -16.10 -0.10 -1.18
N ALA A 91 -16.69 0.90 -0.56
CA ALA A 91 -16.32 2.30 -0.76
C ALA A 91 -15.75 2.84 0.55
N PHE A 92 -14.72 3.67 0.40
CA PHE A 92 -14.01 4.31 1.50
C PHE A 92 -13.93 5.81 1.24
N GLU A 93 -14.02 6.59 2.29
CA GLU A 93 -13.62 7.99 2.30
C GLU A 93 -12.18 8.04 2.82
N VAL A 94 -11.25 8.45 1.96
CA VAL A 94 -9.83 8.51 2.28
C VAL A 94 -9.45 9.95 2.57
N GLU A 95 -8.95 10.18 3.78
CA GLU A 95 -8.39 11.46 4.21
C GLU A 95 -6.87 11.34 4.31
N VAL A 96 -6.16 12.22 3.61
CA VAL A 96 -4.70 12.33 3.72
C VAL A 96 -4.39 13.31 4.84
N THR A 97 -3.84 12.80 5.94
CA THR A 97 -3.51 13.62 7.12
C THR A 97 -2.13 14.26 7.02
N ARG A 98 -1.22 13.59 6.30
CA ARG A 98 0.14 14.08 6.04
C ARG A 98 0.66 13.59 4.68
N ALA A 99 1.36 14.45 3.95
CA ALA A 99 2.01 14.09 2.68
C ALA A 99 3.21 15.02 2.46
N ASP A 100 4.40 14.58 2.84
CA ASP A 100 5.68 15.27 2.69
C ASP A 100 6.79 14.26 2.31
N GLU A 101 8.01 14.75 2.11
CA GLU A 101 9.17 13.94 1.71
C GLU A 101 9.59 12.89 2.75
N GLN A 102 9.13 13.01 3.99
CA GLN A 102 9.45 12.07 5.06
C GLN A 102 8.33 11.10 5.35
N ARG A 103 7.07 11.47 5.04
CA ARG A 103 5.92 10.68 5.48
C ARG A 103 4.66 10.92 4.65
N LEU A 104 3.96 9.84 4.38
CA LEU A 104 2.58 9.85 3.90
C LEU A 104 1.71 9.13 4.95
N GLU A 105 0.68 9.81 5.44
CA GLU A 105 -0.29 9.24 6.37
C GLU A 105 -1.71 9.48 5.85
N LEU A 106 -2.53 8.45 5.90
CA LEU A 106 -3.92 8.53 5.48
C LEU A 106 -4.81 7.64 6.35
N VAL A 107 -6.05 8.04 6.47
CA VAL A 107 -7.10 7.28 7.13
C VAL A 107 -8.20 7.00 6.10
N ALA A 108 -8.57 5.74 5.96
CA ALA A 108 -9.68 5.31 5.12
C ALA A 108 -10.87 4.92 6.00
N HIS A 109 -11.96 5.67 5.88
CA HIS A 109 -13.21 5.43 6.57
C HIS A 109 -14.18 4.69 5.66
N GLY A 110 -14.70 3.56 6.11
CA GLY A 110 -15.61 2.73 5.32
C GLY A 110 -16.23 1.63 6.16
N PRO A 111 -16.65 0.52 5.54
CA PRO A 111 -17.17 -0.63 6.27
C PRO A 111 -16.14 -1.19 7.26
N VAL A 112 -14.87 -1.03 6.98
CA VAL A 112 -13.75 -1.20 7.91
C VAL A 112 -12.89 0.07 7.82
N SER A 113 -12.43 0.61 8.95
CA SER A 113 -11.53 1.77 8.92
C SER A 113 -10.07 1.31 8.99
N LEU A 114 -9.24 1.94 8.18
CA LEU A 114 -7.82 1.63 8.04
C LEU A 114 -7.01 2.90 8.29
N GLU A 115 -5.92 2.75 9.01
CA GLU A 115 -4.84 3.74 9.08
C GLU A 115 -3.67 3.20 8.28
N VAL A 116 -3.16 4.00 7.36
CA VAL A 116 -2.02 3.63 6.51
C VAL A 116 -0.96 4.70 6.64
N SER A 117 0.27 4.30 6.87
CA SER A 117 1.41 5.20 6.90
C SER A 117 2.59 4.63 6.13
N TYR A 118 3.30 5.53 5.46
CA TYR A 118 4.59 5.28 4.83
C TYR A 118 5.59 6.27 5.41
N SER A 119 6.76 5.81 5.84
CA SER A 119 7.88 6.68 6.18
C SER A 119 9.03 6.45 5.20
N PHE A 120 9.72 7.52 4.84
CA PHE A 120 10.80 7.55 3.88
C PHE A 120 12.08 7.96 4.59
N ASN A 121 13.11 7.12 4.54
CA ASN A 121 14.38 7.37 5.16
C ASN A 121 15.48 7.20 4.10
N GLU A 122 16.20 8.25 3.82
CA GLU A 122 17.35 8.22 2.90
C GLU A 122 18.49 7.40 3.49
N HIS A 123 19.08 6.55 2.67
CA HIS A 123 20.23 5.73 3.06
C HIS A 123 21.18 5.57 1.87
N GLY A 124 22.15 6.48 1.74
CA GLY A 124 22.99 6.58 0.56
C GLY A 124 22.18 6.96 -0.67
N ASP A 125 22.25 6.16 -1.73
CA ASP A 125 21.50 6.36 -2.97
C ASP A 125 20.11 5.69 -2.94
N ASP A 126 19.73 5.08 -1.82
CA ASP A 126 18.47 4.36 -1.65
C ASP A 126 17.53 5.11 -0.70
N VAL A 127 16.24 4.98 -0.91
CA VAL A 127 15.18 5.38 0.03
C VAL A 127 14.59 4.12 0.66
N ILE A 128 14.70 4.02 1.98
CA ILE A 128 14.03 2.97 2.75
C ILE A 128 12.59 3.39 2.98
N VAL A 129 11.66 2.61 2.46
CA VAL A 129 10.22 2.80 2.66
C VAL A 129 9.72 1.81 3.70
N ASP A 130 9.25 2.31 4.83
CA ASP A 130 8.54 1.55 5.84
C ASP A 130 7.03 1.80 5.69
N ALA A 131 6.29 0.76 5.32
CA ALA A 131 4.84 0.80 5.20
C ALA A 131 4.18 0.14 6.41
N ARG A 132 3.13 0.76 6.93
CA ARG A 132 2.33 0.24 8.03
C ARG A 132 0.85 0.38 7.69
N VAL A 133 0.09 -0.68 7.96
CA VAL A 133 -1.38 -0.69 7.89
C VAL A 133 -1.92 -1.15 9.23
N ALA A 134 -2.85 -0.41 9.78
CA ALA A 134 -3.58 -0.79 10.98
C ALA A 134 -5.09 -0.82 10.70
N ILE A 135 -5.77 -1.87 11.17
CA ILE A 135 -7.23 -1.93 11.14
C ILE A 135 -7.74 -1.30 12.44
N LEU A 136 -8.51 -0.22 12.31
CA LEU A 136 -9.15 0.41 13.44
C LEU A 136 -10.37 -0.41 13.88
N ARG A 137 -10.64 -0.42 15.20
CA ARG A 137 -11.78 -1.18 15.75
C ARG A 137 -13.11 -0.64 15.21
N GLN A 138 -13.94 -1.55 14.71
CA GLN A 138 -15.29 -1.23 14.24
C GLN A 138 -16.32 -2.22 14.79
N ARG A 139 -17.61 -1.80 14.75
CA ARG A 139 -18.73 -2.59 15.24
C ARG A 139 -19.64 -2.98 14.08
N GLY A 140 -20.17 -4.21 14.11
CA GLY A 140 -21.15 -4.72 13.15
C GLY A 140 -20.66 -5.95 12.37
N LEU A 141 -21.59 -6.78 11.91
CA LEU A 141 -21.30 -8.06 11.25
C LEU A 141 -20.57 -7.88 9.91
N THR A 142 -20.99 -6.92 9.10
CA THR A 142 -20.36 -6.62 7.81
C THR A 142 -18.92 -6.16 7.99
N ALA A 143 -18.65 -5.35 9.02
CA ALA A 143 -17.31 -4.91 9.37
C ALA A 143 -16.41 -6.08 9.78
N GLN A 144 -16.94 -7.07 10.51
CA GLN A 144 -16.16 -8.25 10.91
C GLN A 144 -15.75 -9.10 9.70
N VAL A 145 -16.64 -9.32 8.74
CA VAL A 145 -16.33 -10.08 7.51
C VAL A 145 -15.25 -9.37 6.69
N LEU A 146 -15.39 -8.07 6.46
CA LEU A 146 -14.40 -7.29 5.72
C LEU A 146 -13.07 -7.20 6.47
N ARG A 147 -13.08 -7.02 7.80
CA ARG A 147 -11.89 -7.07 8.62
C ARG A 147 -11.16 -8.41 8.47
N GLY A 148 -11.90 -9.53 8.52
CA GLY A 148 -11.33 -10.85 8.28
C GLY A 148 -10.69 -10.99 6.90
N ALA A 149 -11.36 -10.50 5.85
CA ALA A 149 -10.85 -10.53 4.49
C ALA A 149 -9.59 -9.66 4.31
N VAL A 150 -9.60 -8.43 4.84
CA VAL A 150 -8.44 -7.52 4.83
C VAL A 150 -7.28 -8.11 5.63
N GLY A 151 -7.54 -8.61 6.84
CA GLY A 151 -6.53 -9.25 7.67
C GLY A 151 -5.92 -10.48 7.00
N ALA A 152 -6.72 -11.35 6.38
CA ALA A 152 -6.23 -12.49 5.63
C ALA A 152 -5.33 -12.08 4.45
N LEU A 153 -5.71 -11.03 3.72
CA LEU A 153 -4.93 -10.49 2.61
C LEU A 153 -3.58 -9.94 3.09
N LEU A 154 -3.58 -9.18 4.18
CA LEU A 154 -2.36 -8.61 4.78
C LEU A 154 -1.46 -9.71 5.38
N ASN A 155 -2.03 -10.70 6.05
CA ASN A 155 -1.31 -11.89 6.55
C ASN A 155 -0.69 -12.72 5.41
N ALA A 156 -1.32 -12.75 4.24
CA ALA A 156 -0.76 -13.37 3.03
C ALA A 156 0.37 -12.54 2.38
N GLY A 157 0.78 -11.41 2.99
CA GLY A 157 1.91 -10.60 2.53
C GLY A 157 1.56 -9.58 1.45
N ALA A 158 0.28 -9.18 1.34
CA ALA A 158 -0.16 -8.21 0.33
C ALA A 158 0.58 -6.87 0.42
N LEU A 159 0.91 -6.40 1.64
CA LEU A 159 1.65 -5.15 1.83
C LEU A 159 3.06 -5.23 1.24
N GLY A 160 3.79 -6.31 1.51
CA GLY A 160 5.10 -6.54 0.92
C GLY A 160 5.04 -6.72 -0.60
N ALA A 161 3.99 -7.39 -1.11
CA ALA A 161 3.77 -7.52 -2.55
C ALA A 161 3.47 -6.17 -3.21
N ALA A 162 2.74 -5.28 -2.54
CA ALA A 162 2.49 -3.92 -3.00
C ALA A 162 3.79 -3.11 -3.12
N LEU A 163 4.65 -3.15 -2.11
CA LEU A 163 5.96 -2.47 -2.15
C LEU A 163 6.85 -2.98 -3.29
N ARG A 164 6.89 -4.30 -3.53
CA ARG A 164 7.63 -4.86 -4.68
C ARG A 164 7.05 -4.44 -6.03
N ARG A 165 5.75 -4.21 -6.14
CA ARG A 165 5.12 -3.67 -7.35
C ARG A 165 5.45 -2.19 -7.52
N LEU A 166 5.45 -1.42 -6.42
CA LEU A 166 5.87 -0.03 -6.41
C LEU A 166 7.31 0.11 -6.91
N GLU A 167 8.24 -0.70 -6.37
CA GLU A 167 9.63 -0.77 -6.82
C GLU A 167 9.75 -0.99 -8.33
N ARG A 168 9.04 -2.00 -8.86
CA ARG A 168 9.04 -2.28 -10.30
C ARG A 168 8.43 -1.15 -11.13
N ALA A 169 7.40 -0.49 -10.62
CA ALA A 169 6.75 0.64 -11.30
C ALA A 169 7.66 1.87 -11.37
N LEU A 170 8.53 2.04 -10.36
CA LEU A 170 9.52 3.12 -10.30
C LEU A 170 10.80 2.79 -11.07
N SER A 171 11.19 1.51 -11.14
CA SER A 171 12.39 1.04 -11.87
C SER A 171 12.16 0.89 -13.38
N GLY A 172 10.90 0.88 -13.84
CA GLY A 172 10.57 0.89 -15.26
C GLY A 172 10.94 2.23 -15.92
N PRO A 173 11.27 2.25 -17.23
CA PRO A 173 11.48 3.50 -17.91
C PRO A 173 10.21 4.36 -17.73
N PHE A 174 10.39 5.55 -17.19
CA PHE A 174 9.37 6.59 -17.14
C PHE A 174 9.15 7.01 -18.60
N GLU A 175 8.29 6.28 -19.31
CA GLU A 175 7.99 6.61 -20.70
C GLU A 175 7.45 8.03 -20.76
N ALA A 176 8.25 8.85 -21.43
CA ALA A 176 7.96 10.18 -21.86
C ALA A 176 6.79 10.23 -22.90
N ASP A 177 5.76 9.40 -22.70
CA ASP A 177 4.63 9.25 -23.63
C ASP A 177 3.47 10.23 -23.34
N LEU A 178 3.71 11.23 -22.50
CA LEU A 178 2.74 12.32 -22.24
C LEU A 178 3.11 13.63 -22.92
N LEU A 179 4.11 13.66 -23.82
CA LEU A 179 4.49 14.86 -24.59
C LEU A 179 4.16 14.77 -26.07
N ALA A 180 3.40 13.76 -26.49
CA ALA A 180 3.01 13.59 -27.90
C ALA A 180 1.49 13.38 -28.06
N ALA A 181 0.68 14.28 -27.52
CA ALA A 181 -0.74 14.43 -27.91
C ALA A 181 -1.19 15.86 -27.71
#